data_d0c50d5984a5dc943cc7538f0cd5c7ce
#
_entry.id   d0c50d5984a5dc943cc7538f0cd5c7ce
#
_cell.length_a   1.000
_cell.length_b   1.000
_cell.length_c   1.000
_cell.angle_alpha   90.00
_cell.angle_beta   90.00
_cell.angle_gamma   90.00
#
_symmetry.space_group_name_H-M   'P 1'
#
loop_
_entity.id
_entity.type
_entity.pdbx_description
1 polymer ?
#
loop_
_entity_poly.entity_id
_entity_poly.type
_entity_poly.pdbx_seq_one_letter_code
_entity_poly.pdbx_strand_id
1 'polypeptide(L)'
;MKRKSLLCLLIICLLLASFPGRVEAATFTPDLSFTGSTASCYVSIRQPGKKITATMELWHGTTLVDSWSGTGTNSLILNETHSGCVSGWTYTLKINGTIGGVAFPEITETATC
;
A
#
# COMPACT_ATOMS: atom_id res chain seq x y z
N MET A 1 -25.84 -32.24 -21.10
CA MET A 1 -25.50 -32.06 -20.93
C MET A 1 -25.24 -31.52 -20.64
N LYS A 2 -25.07 -31.28 -20.44
CA LYS A 2 -24.61 -30.88 -20.15
C LYS A 2 -24.29 -30.50 -19.45
N ARG A 3 -24.26 -30.25 -19.02
CA ARG A 3 -23.91 -29.93 -18.21
C ARG A 3 -22.79 -30.17 -17.82
N LYS A 4 -22.17 -30.60 -17.92
CA LYS A 4 -21.01 -30.94 -17.66
C LYS A 4 -20.07 -29.96 -17.84
N SER A 5 -20.10 -29.30 -18.73
CA SER A 5 -19.17 -28.28 -18.96
C SER A 5 -19.30 -27.25 -17.94
N LEU A 6 -20.45 -27.03 -17.58
CA LEU A 6 -20.66 -26.10 -16.62
C LEU A 6 -19.86 -26.41 -15.43
N LEU A 7 -19.76 -27.58 -15.16
CA LEU A 7 -19.06 -27.99 -14.07
C LEU A 7 -17.63 -27.66 -14.18
N CYS A 8 -17.11 -27.79 -15.29
CA CYS A 8 -15.75 -27.50 -15.48
C CYS A 8 -15.43 -26.12 -15.20
N LEU A 9 -16.27 -25.30 -15.64
CA LEU A 9 -16.07 -23.94 -15.43
C LEU A 9 -15.99 -23.62 -14.01
N LEU A 10 -16.87 -24.12 -13.30
CA LEU A 10 -16.90 -23.87 -11.94
C LEU A 10 -15.64 -24.29 -11.33
N ILE A 11 -15.12 -25.33 -11.70
CA ILE A 11 -13.93 -25.80 -11.18
C ILE A 11 -12.80 -24.91 -11.41
N ILE A 12 -12.74 -24.32 -12.52
CA ILE A 12 -11.71 -23.43 -12.80
C ILE A 12 -11.68 -22.28 -11.89
N CYS A 13 -12.78 -21.72 -11.64
CA CYS A 13 -12.81 -20.62 -10.74
C CYS A 13 -12.33 -21.05 -9.43
N LEU A 14 -12.68 -22.19 -9.05
CA LEU A 14 -12.26 -22.65 -7.82
C LEU A 14 -10.83 -22.87 -7.77
N LEU A 15 -10.29 -23.29 -8.83
CA LEU A 15 -8.93 -23.55 -8.87
C LEU A 15 -8.13 -22.44 -8.42
N LEU A 16 -8.46 -21.30 -8.86
CA LEU A 16 -7.73 -20.18 -8.48
C LEU A 16 -7.79 -19.96 -7.03
N ALA A 17 -8.90 -20.17 -6.50
CA ALA A 17 -9.05 -19.91 -5.13
C ALA A 17 -8.51 -21.00 -4.27
N SER A 18 -8.38 -22.13 -4.79
CA SER A 18 -8.03 -23.24 -3.97
C SER A 18 -6.60 -23.67 -4.03
N PHE A 19 -5.75 -22.93 -4.64
CA PHE A 19 -4.39 -23.30 -4.69
C PHE A 19 -3.87 -23.47 -3.30
N PRO A 20 -3.31 -24.60 -3.02
CA PRO A 20 -2.82 -24.84 -1.69
C PRO A 20 -1.72 -23.90 -1.37
N GLY A 21 -0.92 -23.63 -2.27
CA GLY A 21 0.18 -22.74 -1.99
C GLY A 21 -0.16 -21.32 -2.27
N ARG A 22 -1.41 -21.01 -2.27
CA ARG A 22 -1.81 -19.71 -2.63
C ARG A 22 -1.11 -18.66 -1.83
N VAL A 23 -0.68 -17.64 -2.48
CA VAL A 23 0.01 -16.55 -1.87
C VAL A 23 -0.94 -15.74 -1.04
N GLU A 24 -0.54 -15.37 0.15
CA GLU A 24 -1.34 -14.49 0.96
C GLU A 24 -1.41 -13.13 0.31
N ALA A 25 -2.50 -12.46 0.46
CA ALA A 25 -2.62 -11.10 -0.01
C ALA A 25 -1.71 -10.21 0.82
N ALA A 26 -1.14 -9.22 0.21
CA ALA A 26 -0.33 -8.26 0.93
C ALA A 26 -1.23 -7.44 1.85
N THR A 27 -0.69 -7.02 2.97
CA THR A 27 -1.40 -6.18 3.91
C THR A 27 -0.77 -4.81 3.90
N PHE A 28 -1.59 -3.78 3.77
CA PHE A 28 -1.13 -2.39 3.74
C PHE A 28 -1.82 -1.62 4.86
N THR A 29 -1.04 -0.91 5.65
CA THR A 29 -1.57 -0.11 6.75
C THR A 29 -0.99 1.29 6.66
N PRO A 30 -1.63 2.20 5.93
CA PRO A 30 -1.14 3.57 5.84
C PRO A 30 -1.76 4.42 6.95
N ASP A 31 -1.06 5.47 7.33
CA ASP A 31 -1.58 6.40 8.32
C ASP A 31 -0.94 7.78 8.12
N LEU A 32 -1.76 8.81 8.15
CA LEU A 32 -1.31 10.18 8.11
C LEU A 32 -1.99 10.94 9.22
N SER A 33 -1.22 11.50 10.12
CA SER A 33 -1.76 12.24 11.23
C SER A 33 -0.89 13.47 11.50
N PHE A 34 -1.39 14.39 12.31
CA PHE A 34 -0.69 15.62 12.62
C PHE A 34 -0.63 15.85 14.12
N THR A 35 0.51 16.34 14.59
CA THR A 35 0.66 16.81 15.94
C THR A 35 1.20 18.23 15.80
N GLY A 36 0.35 19.22 16.06
CA GLY A 36 0.70 20.59 15.77
C GLY A 36 0.91 20.74 14.27
N SER A 37 2.03 21.28 13.86
CA SER A 37 2.36 21.44 12.46
C SER A 37 3.25 20.34 11.92
N THR A 38 3.39 19.23 12.65
CA THR A 38 4.23 18.13 12.20
C THR A 38 3.36 16.98 11.69
N ALA A 39 3.59 16.56 10.47
CA ALA A 39 2.91 15.43 9.88
C ALA A 39 3.65 14.16 10.26
N SER A 40 2.89 13.15 10.67
CA SER A 40 3.43 11.81 10.89
C SER A 40 2.96 10.97 9.74
N CYS A 41 3.90 10.48 8.95
CA CYS A 41 3.63 9.73 7.74
C CYS A 41 4.09 8.29 7.93
N TYR A 42 3.16 7.37 7.81
CA TYR A 42 3.46 5.99 8.15
C TYR A 42 2.82 5.02 7.16
N VAL A 43 3.53 3.97 6.83
CA VAL A 43 2.92 2.85 6.13
C VAL A 43 3.65 1.58 6.53
N SER A 44 2.87 0.54 6.74
CA SER A 44 3.40 -0.79 6.96
C SER A 44 2.91 -1.66 5.83
N ILE A 45 3.82 -2.34 5.16
CA ILE A 45 3.49 -3.25 4.07
C ILE A 45 4.04 -4.61 4.45
N ARG A 46 3.21 -5.63 4.35
CA ARG A 46 3.62 -6.95 4.77
C ARG A 46 3.25 -7.96 3.72
N GLN A 47 4.21 -8.75 3.29
CA GLN A 47 4.01 -9.84 2.35
C GLN A 47 5.11 -10.87 2.59
N PRO A 48 4.82 -11.92 3.33
CA PRO A 48 5.84 -12.92 3.63
C PRO A 48 6.45 -13.52 2.37
N GLY A 49 7.74 -13.69 2.39
CA GLY A 49 8.46 -14.32 1.29
C GLY A 49 8.77 -13.44 0.11
N LYS A 50 8.48 -12.16 0.20
CA LYS A 50 8.68 -11.25 -0.92
C LYS A 50 9.51 -10.05 -0.53
N LYS A 51 10.22 -9.51 -1.51
CA LYS A 51 10.95 -8.27 -1.34
C LYS A 51 9.99 -7.13 -1.64
N ILE A 52 10.00 -6.13 -0.80
CA ILE A 52 9.10 -4.99 -0.91
C ILE A 52 9.93 -3.72 -1.08
N THR A 53 9.56 -2.92 -2.07
CA THR A 53 10.13 -1.58 -2.21
C THR A 53 8.98 -0.61 -2.22
N ALA A 54 9.18 0.56 -1.65
CA ALA A 54 8.11 1.54 -1.62
C ALA A 54 8.67 2.95 -1.53
N THR A 55 7.92 3.89 -2.09
CA THR A 55 8.16 5.31 -1.95
C THR A 55 6.91 5.90 -1.34
N MET A 56 7.09 6.70 -0.31
CA MET A 56 6.00 7.37 0.37
C MET A 56 6.18 8.86 0.14
N GLU A 57 5.13 9.52 -0.37
CA GLU A 57 5.19 10.92 -0.72
C GLU A 57 4.09 11.68 -0.01
N LEU A 58 4.44 12.85 0.51
CA LEU A 58 3.47 13.73 1.13
C LEU A 58 3.20 14.87 0.17
N TRP A 59 1.93 15.07 -0.14
CA TRP A 59 1.49 16.06 -1.11
C TRP A 59 0.51 17.06 -0.51
N HIS A 60 0.56 18.29 -1.01
CA HIS A 60 -0.48 19.26 -0.75
C HIS A 60 -0.99 19.69 -2.13
N GLY A 61 -2.17 19.23 -2.50
CA GLY A 61 -2.67 19.45 -3.85
C GLY A 61 -1.74 18.81 -4.87
N THR A 62 -1.21 19.59 -5.77
CA THR A 62 -0.29 19.09 -6.78
C THR A 62 1.17 19.37 -6.43
N THR A 63 1.44 19.80 -5.21
CA THR A 63 2.79 20.11 -4.78
C THR A 63 3.34 18.98 -3.91
N LEU A 64 4.49 18.44 -4.31
CA LEU A 64 5.17 17.43 -3.51
C LEU A 64 5.85 18.15 -2.35
N VAL A 65 5.53 17.73 -1.14
CA VAL A 65 6.06 18.35 0.07
C VAL A 65 7.29 17.62 0.55
N ASP A 66 7.26 16.30 0.56
CA ASP A 66 8.38 15.48 1.01
C ASP A 66 8.24 14.07 0.46
N SER A 67 9.32 13.30 0.47
CA SER A 67 9.32 11.96 -0.10
C SER A 67 10.35 11.09 0.60
N TRP A 68 10.01 9.82 0.80
CA TRP A 68 10.90 8.85 1.44
C TRP A 68 10.75 7.50 0.74
N SER A 69 11.82 6.71 0.76
CA SER A 69 11.81 5.39 0.13
C SER A 69 12.45 4.36 1.03
N GLY A 70 12.10 3.12 0.80
CA GLY A 70 12.71 2.04 1.55
C GLY A 70 12.53 0.70 0.88
N THR A 71 13.19 -0.30 1.43
CA THR A 71 13.18 -1.67 0.93
C THR A 71 13.20 -2.60 2.13
N GLY A 72 12.46 -3.68 2.04
CA GLY A 72 12.46 -4.70 3.08
C GLY A 72 12.08 -6.04 2.49
N THR A 73 12.27 -7.10 3.27
CA THR A 73 11.88 -8.44 2.90
C THR A 73 10.88 -8.91 3.95
N ASN A 74 9.79 -9.51 3.52
CA ASN A 74 8.68 -9.93 4.36
C ASN A 74 7.84 -8.76 4.86
N SER A 75 8.46 -7.65 5.18
CA SER A 75 7.74 -6.46 5.62
C SER A 75 8.59 -5.23 5.36
N LEU A 76 7.94 -4.09 5.26
CA LEU A 76 8.61 -2.81 5.11
C LEU A 76 7.78 -1.78 5.87
N ILE A 77 8.42 -1.03 6.73
CA ILE A 77 7.76 0.05 7.45
C ILE A 77 8.48 1.34 7.13
N LEU A 78 7.71 2.33 6.69
CA LEU A 78 8.22 3.69 6.54
C LEU A 78 7.50 4.52 7.59
N ASN A 79 8.26 5.21 8.42
CA ASN A 79 7.71 5.98 9.52
C ASN A 79 8.52 7.26 9.62
N GLU A 80 7.96 8.34 9.06
CA GLU A 80 8.68 9.58 8.88
C GLU A 80 7.85 10.76 9.33
N THR A 81 8.51 11.89 9.53
CA THR A 81 7.81 13.10 9.91
C THR A 81 8.22 14.26 9.02
N HIS A 82 7.33 15.21 8.86
CA HIS A 82 7.62 16.44 8.14
C HIS A 82 7.06 17.62 8.95
N SER A 83 7.90 18.57 9.33
CA SER A 83 7.46 19.71 10.11
C SER A 83 7.10 20.86 9.17
N GLY A 84 6.39 21.84 9.70
CA GLY A 84 6.07 23.01 8.90
C GLY A 84 4.79 22.88 8.09
N CYS A 85 3.94 21.93 8.44
CA CYS A 85 2.65 21.81 7.78
C CYS A 85 1.76 22.99 8.17
N VAL A 86 0.94 23.44 7.23
CA VAL A 86 0.11 24.61 7.43
C VAL A 86 -1.25 24.21 7.98
N SER A 87 -1.63 24.83 9.07
CA SER A 87 -2.91 24.56 9.70
C SER A 87 -4.05 24.79 8.73
N GLY A 88 -4.98 23.87 8.69
CA GLY A 88 -6.13 23.96 7.80
C GLY A 88 -5.92 23.40 6.42
N TRP A 89 -4.69 23.09 6.06
CA TRP A 89 -4.43 22.49 4.75
C TRP A 89 -4.65 20.99 4.82
N THR A 90 -5.16 20.44 3.71
CA THR A 90 -5.35 19.01 3.59
C THR A 90 -4.18 18.43 2.81
N TYR A 91 -3.59 17.41 3.38
CA TYR A 91 -2.44 16.76 2.77
C TYR A 91 -2.82 15.34 2.35
N THR A 92 -2.14 14.82 1.35
CA THR A 92 -2.36 13.47 0.87
C THR A 92 -1.04 12.71 0.91
N LEU A 93 -1.09 11.54 1.52
CA LEU A 93 0.05 10.63 1.54
C LEU A 93 -0.16 9.64 0.40
N LYS A 94 0.82 9.48 -0.46
CA LYS A 94 0.73 8.55 -1.57
C LYS A 94 1.86 7.55 -1.46
N ILE A 95 1.53 6.27 -1.56
CA ILE A 95 2.52 5.22 -1.45
C ILE A 95 2.48 4.36 -2.70
N ASN A 96 3.62 4.22 -3.34
CA ASN A 96 3.78 3.42 -4.54
C ASN A 96 4.98 2.51 -4.37
N GLY A 97 5.01 1.42 -5.10
CA GLY A 97 6.16 0.52 -5.03
C GLY A 97 5.88 -0.81 -5.65
N THR A 98 6.69 -1.80 -5.28
CA THR A 98 6.59 -3.15 -5.82
C THR A 98 6.69 -4.18 -4.72
N ILE A 99 6.09 -5.33 -4.96
CA ILE A 99 6.21 -6.49 -4.10
C ILE A 99 6.62 -7.64 -5.01
N GLY A 100 7.79 -8.21 -4.76
CA GLY A 100 8.30 -9.26 -5.61
C GLY A 100 8.53 -8.77 -7.03
N GLY A 101 8.82 -7.49 -7.20
CA GLY A 101 9.05 -6.92 -8.52
C GLY A 101 7.80 -6.50 -9.27
N VAL A 102 6.62 -6.67 -8.68
CA VAL A 102 5.37 -6.32 -9.34
C VAL A 102 4.77 -5.10 -8.65
N ALA A 103 4.42 -4.08 -9.44
CA ALA A 103 3.87 -2.85 -8.87
C ALA A 103 2.53 -3.11 -8.21
N PHE A 104 2.31 -2.52 -7.04
CA PHE A 104 1.01 -2.57 -6.41
C PHE A 104 0.25 -1.27 -6.70
N PRO A 105 -1.08 -1.27 -6.60
CA PRO A 105 -1.85 -0.06 -6.85
C PRO A 105 -1.51 1.02 -5.85
N GLU A 106 -1.50 2.26 -6.29
CA GLU A 106 -1.19 3.37 -5.41
C GLU A 106 -2.12 3.39 -4.20
N ILE A 107 -1.54 3.63 -3.03
CA ILE A 107 -2.28 3.72 -1.80
C ILE A 107 -2.28 5.17 -1.37
N THR A 108 -3.41 5.69 -0.96
CA THR A 108 -3.50 7.07 -0.55
C THR A 108 -4.18 7.19 0.81
N GLU A 109 -3.78 8.23 1.55
CA GLU A 109 -4.39 8.55 2.81
C GLU A 109 -4.42 10.07 2.90
N THR A 110 -5.51 10.63 3.39
CA THR A 110 -5.68 12.09 3.40
C THR A 110 -6.03 12.55 4.81
N ALA A 111 -5.46 13.67 5.21
CA ALA A 111 -5.77 14.25 6.52
C ALA A 111 -5.51 15.75 6.48
N THR A 112 -6.12 16.47 7.39
CA THR A 112 -6.00 17.92 7.47
C THR A 112 -5.16 18.30 8.68
N CYS A 113 -4.23 19.19 8.47
CA CYS A 113 -3.35 19.67 9.53
C CYS A 113 -4.10 20.53 10.56
#